data_f43c34e093a71ccbdcca636fba759a81
#
_entry.id   f43c34e093a71ccbdcca636fba759a81
#
_cell.length_a   1.000
_cell.length_b   1.000
_cell.length_c   1.000
_cell.angle_alpha   90.00
_cell.angle_beta   90.00
_cell.angle_gamma   90.00
#
_symmetry.space_group_name_H-M   'P 1'
#
loop_
_entity.id
_entity.type
_entity.pdbx_description
1 polymer ?
#
loop_
_entity_poly.entity_id
_entity_poly.type
_entity_poly.pdbx_seq_one_letter_code
_entity_poly.pdbx_strand_id
1 'polypeptide(L)'
;MRSQVSDMTRSADDMKLDARDLALVRLLETDSRLPTSTLAKRLGVSRTTVQTRIDRLVTAQVIAGFTIRLGNPLESRIVRGHVLVTAAPKAARHIEAALRAMPQVEALHSVSGPFDMIVMVAAASIEELDQVLDDIGLIDGVERTTSSIILSTRI
;
A
#
# COMPACT_ATOMS: atom_id res chain seq x y z
N MET A 1 18.08 -4.37 24.51
CA MET A 1 17.78 -4.49 23.09
C MET A 1 16.63 -3.55 22.69
N ARG A 2 16.81 -2.24 22.81
CA ARG A 2 15.75 -1.21 22.55
C ARG A 2 16.24 -0.07 21.65
N SER A 3 17.29 -0.27 20.83
CA SER A 3 17.93 0.84 20.09
C SER A 3 17.89 0.77 18.56
N GLN A 4 17.35 -0.26 17.93
CA GLN A 4 17.44 -0.41 16.47
C GLN A 4 16.17 -0.05 15.71
N VAL A 5 15.01 0.12 16.34
CA VAL A 5 13.74 0.47 15.66
C VAL A 5 13.58 1.97 15.46
N SER A 6 14.27 2.79 16.27
CA SER A 6 14.19 4.27 16.17
C SER A 6 15.03 4.89 15.06
N ASP A 7 15.95 4.13 14.48
CA ASP A 7 16.91 4.67 13.48
C ASP A 7 16.40 4.55 12.03
N MET A 8 15.45 3.64 11.78
CA MET A 8 14.87 3.45 10.42
C MET A 8 13.85 4.51 10.01
N THR A 9 13.23 5.20 10.96
CA THR A 9 12.20 6.22 10.67
C THR A 9 12.79 7.61 10.38
N ARG A 10 14.06 7.84 10.69
CA ARG A 10 14.73 9.12 10.45
C ARG A 10 15.31 9.30 9.04
N SER A 11 15.45 8.24 8.27
CA SER A 11 16.17 8.28 6.99
C SER A 11 15.39 8.90 5.82
N ALA A 12 14.05 8.85 5.83
CA ALA A 12 13.24 9.37 4.71
C ALA A 12 12.95 10.87 4.84
N ASP A 13 12.86 11.39 6.06
CA ASP A 13 12.49 12.79 6.33
C ASP A 13 13.64 13.77 6.11
N ASP A 14 14.89 13.30 6.03
CA ASP A 14 16.10 14.12 5.87
C ASP A 14 16.67 14.09 4.44
N MET A 15 16.12 13.28 3.54
CA MET A 15 16.60 13.20 2.16
C MET A 15 15.96 14.27 1.29
N LYS A 16 16.68 15.35 1.03
CA LYS A 16 16.29 16.41 0.10
C LYS A 16 16.25 15.84 -1.34
N LEU A 17 15.06 15.54 -1.83
CA LEU A 17 14.82 15.14 -3.23
C LEU A 17 15.07 16.34 -4.15
N ASP A 18 15.91 16.17 -5.16
CA ASP A 18 16.10 17.18 -6.17
C ASP A 18 15.05 17.06 -7.30
N ALA A 19 14.99 18.05 -8.19
CA ALA A 19 14.03 18.06 -9.30
C ALA A 19 14.22 16.87 -10.26
N ARG A 20 15.44 16.33 -10.38
CA ARG A 20 15.72 15.13 -11.19
C ARG A 20 15.24 13.85 -10.52
N ASP A 21 15.29 13.76 -9.19
CA ASP A 21 14.74 12.64 -8.45
C ASP A 21 13.23 12.57 -8.63
N LEU A 22 12.55 13.70 -8.49
CA LEU A 22 11.09 13.78 -8.71
C LEU A 22 10.71 13.44 -10.15
N ALA A 23 11.48 13.91 -11.13
CA ALA A 23 11.27 13.59 -12.54
C ALA A 23 11.50 12.08 -12.80
N LEU A 24 12.52 11.48 -12.19
CA LEU A 24 12.82 10.05 -12.30
C LEU A 24 11.68 9.20 -11.70
N VAL A 25 11.19 9.54 -10.51
CA VAL A 25 10.04 8.86 -9.88
C VAL A 25 8.83 8.91 -10.79
N ARG A 26 8.45 10.08 -11.32
CA ARG A 26 7.30 10.22 -12.25
C ARG A 26 7.44 9.37 -13.51
N LEU A 27 8.64 9.26 -14.07
CA LEU A 27 8.89 8.41 -15.23
C LEU A 27 8.69 6.92 -14.87
N LEU A 28 9.17 6.49 -13.72
CA LEU A 28 9.04 5.12 -13.23
C LEU A 28 7.61 4.79 -12.80
N GLU A 29 6.86 5.74 -12.26
CA GLU A 29 5.42 5.58 -11.98
C GLU A 29 4.61 5.35 -13.26
N THR A 30 4.99 6.01 -14.35
CA THR A 30 4.32 5.84 -15.66
C THR A 30 4.68 4.51 -16.30
N ASP A 31 5.96 4.13 -16.29
CA ASP A 31 6.48 2.88 -16.81
C ASP A 31 7.78 2.49 -16.08
N SER A 32 7.65 1.57 -15.13
CA SER A 32 8.78 1.08 -14.33
C SER A 32 9.78 0.23 -15.14
N ARG A 33 9.45 -0.16 -16.39
CA ARG A 33 10.29 -0.96 -17.28
C ARG A 33 11.10 -0.12 -18.27
N LEU A 34 11.04 1.21 -18.20
CA LEU A 34 11.83 2.08 -19.07
C LEU A 34 13.32 1.73 -18.98
N PRO A 35 14.00 1.49 -20.12
CA PRO A 35 15.43 1.25 -20.12
C PRO A 35 16.20 2.42 -19.48
N THR A 36 17.23 2.12 -18.71
CA THR A 36 18.10 3.12 -18.06
C THR A 36 18.65 4.14 -19.08
N SER A 37 18.90 3.70 -20.33
CA SER A 37 19.32 4.59 -21.42
C SER A 37 18.26 5.63 -21.79
N THR A 38 16.98 5.24 -21.78
CA THR A 38 15.86 6.14 -22.03
C THR A 38 15.66 7.13 -20.89
N LEU A 39 15.75 6.66 -19.66
CA LEU A 39 15.69 7.50 -18.46
C LEU A 39 16.84 8.52 -18.46
N ALA A 40 18.07 8.08 -18.75
CA ALA A 40 19.26 8.94 -18.85
C ALA A 40 19.08 10.05 -19.88
N LYS A 41 18.57 9.70 -21.07
CA LYS A 41 18.29 10.67 -22.14
C LYS A 41 17.24 11.69 -21.73
N ARG A 42 16.15 11.27 -21.10
CA ARG A 42 15.05 12.15 -20.66
C ARG A 42 15.46 13.09 -19.53
N LEU A 43 16.35 12.64 -18.64
CA LEU A 43 16.82 13.40 -17.48
C LEU A 43 18.09 14.22 -17.78
N GLY A 44 18.72 14.05 -18.94
CA GLY A 44 19.97 14.74 -19.31
C GLY A 44 21.15 14.34 -18.41
N VAL A 45 21.25 13.05 -18.04
CA VAL A 45 22.33 12.52 -17.18
C VAL A 45 22.90 11.22 -17.76
N SER A 46 23.98 10.69 -17.15
CA SER A 46 24.54 9.40 -17.53
C SER A 46 23.68 8.23 -17.04
N ARG A 47 23.82 7.05 -17.68
CA ARG A 47 23.16 5.80 -17.23
C ARG A 47 23.56 5.43 -15.80
N THR A 48 24.83 5.57 -15.47
CA THR A 48 25.36 5.32 -14.13
C THR A 48 24.69 6.24 -13.11
N THR A 49 24.52 7.54 -13.45
CA THR A 49 23.84 8.49 -12.58
C THR A 49 22.38 8.08 -12.33
N VAL A 50 21.66 7.60 -13.36
CA VAL A 50 20.29 7.10 -13.19
C VAL A 50 20.26 5.92 -12.24
N GLN A 51 21.14 4.92 -12.44
CA GLN A 51 21.21 3.75 -11.57
C GLN A 51 21.48 4.12 -10.12
N THR A 52 22.49 4.94 -9.87
CA THR A 52 22.82 5.42 -8.52
C THR A 52 21.66 6.15 -7.86
N ARG A 53 20.88 6.94 -8.64
CA ARG A 53 19.69 7.62 -8.12
C ARG A 53 18.57 6.63 -7.76
N ILE A 54 18.30 5.64 -8.61
CA ILE A 54 17.31 4.58 -8.32
C ILE A 54 17.71 3.85 -7.03
N ASP A 55 18.93 3.38 -6.92
CA ASP A 55 19.42 2.64 -5.75
C ASP A 55 19.30 3.47 -4.48
N ARG A 56 19.63 4.77 -4.55
CA ARG A 56 19.46 5.70 -3.43
C ARG A 56 17.99 5.87 -3.04
N LEU A 57 17.09 6.03 -4.01
CA LEU A 57 15.65 6.22 -3.77
C LEU A 57 15.01 4.97 -3.17
N VAL A 58 15.45 3.78 -3.59
CA VAL A 58 15.02 2.49 -3.01
C VAL A 58 15.56 2.33 -1.60
N THR A 59 16.86 2.57 -1.39
CA THR A 59 17.49 2.46 -0.06
C THR A 59 16.85 3.42 0.94
N ALA A 60 16.49 4.63 0.52
CA ALA A 60 15.82 5.61 1.35
C ALA A 60 14.29 5.41 1.45
N GLN A 61 13.77 4.30 0.92
CA GLN A 61 12.33 3.97 0.93
C GLN A 61 11.42 5.01 0.29
N VAL A 62 11.96 5.89 -0.57
CA VAL A 62 11.16 6.79 -1.43
C VAL A 62 10.48 5.97 -2.53
N ILE A 63 11.18 4.96 -3.05
CA ILE A 63 10.61 3.90 -3.88
C ILE A 63 10.50 2.66 -2.98
N ALA A 64 9.30 2.34 -2.55
CA ALA A 64 9.05 1.17 -1.70
C ALA A 64 9.21 -0.16 -2.45
N GLY A 65 9.04 -0.15 -3.78
CA GLY A 65 9.19 -1.33 -4.62
C GLY A 65 8.68 -1.09 -6.04
N PHE A 66 8.87 -2.10 -6.87
CA PHE A 66 8.33 -2.15 -8.23
C PHE A 66 7.26 -3.23 -8.31
N THR A 67 6.12 -2.90 -8.89
CA THR A 67 4.98 -3.82 -9.03
C THR A 67 4.43 -3.80 -10.44
N ILE A 68 3.49 -4.69 -10.72
CA ILE A 68 2.73 -4.73 -11.97
C ILE A 68 1.28 -4.32 -11.73
N ARG A 69 0.65 -3.74 -12.74
CA ARG A 69 -0.80 -3.60 -12.79
C ARG A 69 -1.37 -4.82 -13.47
N LEU A 70 -2.32 -5.48 -12.83
CA LEU A 70 -3.01 -6.62 -13.43
C LEU A 70 -3.94 -6.13 -14.54
N GLY A 71 -4.07 -6.92 -15.59
CA GLY A 71 -5.04 -6.67 -16.65
C GLY A 71 -6.41 -7.29 -16.32
N ASN A 72 -7.46 -6.81 -17.00
CA ASN A 72 -8.85 -7.23 -16.79
C ASN A 72 -9.08 -8.73 -16.59
N PRO A 73 -8.42 -9.68 -17.32
CA PRO A 73 -8.69 -11.10 -17.14
C PRO A 73 -8.34 -11.65 -15.77
N LEU A 74 -7.40 -11.01 -15.05
CA LEU A 74 -7.03 -11.38 -13.68
C LEU A 74 -7.77 -10.51 -12.66
N GLU A 75 -7.88 -9.20 -12.93
CA GLU A 75 -8.62 -8.25 -12.10
C GLU A 75 -10.10 -8.65 -11.93
N SER A 76 -10.75 -9.12 -12.99
CA SER A 76 -12.16 -9.52 -12.96
C SER A 76 -12.45 -10.78 -12.13
N ARG A 77 -11.42 -11.49 -11.68
CA ARG A 77 -11.54 -12.64 -10.79
C ARG A 77 -11.42 -12.27 -9.32
N ILE A 78 -11.02 -11.02 -9.03
CA ILE A 78 -10.85 -10.56 -7.66
C ILE A 78 -12.11 -9.84 -7.22
N VAL A 79 -12.70 -10.32 -6.15
CA VAL A 79 -13.83 -9.67 -5.47
C VAL A 79 -13.27 -8.76 -4.39
N ARG A 80 -13.61 -7.48 -4.45
CA ARG A 80 -13.16 -6.48 -3.47
C ARG A 80 -14.31 -5.97 -2.62
N GLY A 81 -14.00 -5.58 -1.41
CA GLY A 81 -14.93 -4.97 -0.49
C GLY A 81 -14.28 -3.90 0.38
N HIS A 82 -15.13 -3.03 0.91
CA HIS A 82 -14.80 -2.12 1.99
C HIS A 82 -15.42 -2.63 3.27
N VAL A 83 -14.67 -2.61 4.36
CA VAL A 83 -15.17 -2.92 5.70
C VAL A 83 -14.97 -1.69 6.58
N LEU A 84 -16.04 -1.11 7.03
CA LEU A 84 -16.06 -0.02 8.00
C LEU A 84 -16.07 -0.64 9.38
N VAL A 85 -15.07 -0.34 10.20
CA VAL A 85 -14.89 -0.95 11.52
C VAL A 85 -15.06 0.09 12.60
N THR A 86 -15.89 -0.25 13.61
CA THR A 86 -15.96 0.45 14.89
C THR A 86 -15.21 -0.36 15.93
N ALA A 87 -14.26 0.26 16.63
CA ALA A 87 -13.36 -0.38 17.57
C ALA A 87 -13.69 0.00 19.01
N ALA A 88 -13.55 -0.94 19.92
CA ALA A 88 -13.59 -0.66 21.35
C ALA A 88 -12.46 0.29 21.74
N PRO A 89 -12.65 1.16 22.78
CA PRO A 89 -11.62 2.05 23.26
C PRO A 89 -10.32 1.30 23.55
N LYS A 90 -9.18 1.81 23.00
CA LYS A 90 -7.81 1.26 23.15
C LYS A 90 -7.53 -0.05 22.37
N ALA A 91 -8.50 -0.63 21.65
CA ALA A 91 -8.31 -1.86 20.86
C ALA A 91 -7.65 -1.59 19.48
N ALA A 92 -7.61 -0.35 19.00
CA ALA A 92 -7.17 0.00 17.66
C ALA A 92 -5.82 -0.65 17.26
N ARG A 93 -4.80 -0.59 18.11
CA ARG A 93 -3.48 -1.19 17.83
C ARG A 93 -3.53 -2.72 17.69
N HIS A 94 -4.37 -3.38 18.47
CA HIS A 94 -4.56 -4.83 18.39
C HIS A 94 -5.24 -5.20 17.09
N ILE A 95 -6.32 -4.51 16.75
CA ILE A 95 -7.06 -4.69 15.49
C ILE A 95 -6.15 -4.42 14.28
N GLU A 96 -5.37 -3.33 14.28
CA GLU A 96 -4.42 -3.03 13.22
C GLU A 96 -3.39 -4.15 13.03
N ALA A 97 -2.87 -4.72 14.11
CA ALA A 97 -1.91 -5.81 14.04
C ALA A 97 -2.53 -7.09 13.46
N ALA A 98 -3.75 -7.42 13.85
CA ALA A 98 -4.49 -8.57 13.33
C ALA A 98 -4.80 -8.40 11.84
N LEU A 99 -5.35 -7.24 11.44
CA LEU A 99 -5.68 -6.93 10.05
C LEU A 99 -4.43 -6.95 9.15
N ARG A 100 -3.31 -6.45 9.62
CA ARG A 100 -2.04 -6.45 8.87
C ARG A 100 -1.49 -7.85 8.60
N ALA A 101 -1.87 -8.83 9.41
CA ALA A 101 -1.48 -10.23 9.23
C ALA A 101 -2.38 -10.98 8.22
N MET A 102 -3.51 -10.41 7.83
CA MET A 102 -4.43 -11.02 6.87
C MET A 102 -3.99 -10.71 5.44
N PRO A 103 -3.68 -11.72 4.61
CA PRO A 103 -3.19 -11.50 3.24
C PRO A 103 -4.25 -10.89 2.31
N GLN A 104 -5.53 -11.01 2.64
CA GLN A 104 -6.65 -10.43 1.89
C GLN A 104 -6.83 -8.93 2.15
N VAL A 105 -6.16 -8.34 3.15
CA VAL A 105 -6.21 -6.91 3.43
C VAL A 105 -5.25 -6.17 2.51
N GLU A 106 -5.78 -5.40 1.57
CA GLU A 106 -5.00 -4.57 0.62
C GLU A 106 -4.60 -3.23 1.23
N ALA A 107 -5.49 -2.62 2.04
CA ALA A 107 -5.22 -1.34 2.69
C ALA A 107 -6.03 -1.19 3.99
N LEU A 108 -5.47 -0.43 4.93
CA LEU A 108 -6.09 -0.06 6.18
C LEU A 108 -5.91 1.43 6.42
N HIS A 109 -7.01 2.13 6.65
CA HIS A 109 -7.04 3.56 6.92
C HIS A 109 -7.69 3.83 8.27
N SER A 110 -7.04 4.60 9.13
CA SER A 110 -7.70 5.25 10.27
C SER A 110 -8.47 6.46 9.76
N VAL A 111 -9.70 6.61 10.19
CA VAL A 111 -10.57 7.70 9.76
C VAL A 111 -11.20 8.42 10.93
N SER A 112 -11.64 9.64 10.70
CA SER A 112 -12.47 10.40 11.65
C SER A 112 -13.94 10.29 11.22
N GLY A 113 -14.86 10.19 12.19
CA GLY A 113 -16.29 10.12 11.91
C GLY A 113 -16.99 8.98 12.65
N PRO A 114 -18.05 8.39 12.06
CA PRO A 114 -18.85 7.36 12.73
C PRO A 114 -18.17 5.99 12.79
N PHE A 115 -17.03 5.82 12.14
CA PHE A 115 -16.19 4.61 12.13
C PHE A 115 -14.76 5.00 12.49
N ASP A 116 -13.99 4.03 12.99
CA ASP A 116 -12.60 4.23 13.39
C ASP A 116 -11.63 3.84 12.28
N MET A 117 -12.01 2.85 11.45
CA MET A 117 -11.14 2.34 10.37
C MET A 117 -11.95 1.99 9.12
N ILE A 118 -11.28 2.11 7.96
CA ILE A 118 -11.74 1.56 6.69
C ILE A 118 -10.70 0.54 6.23
N VAL A 119 -11.16 -0.69 6.03
CA VAL A 119 -10.33 -1.81 5.54
C VAL A 119 -10.72 -2.10 4.10
N MET A 120 -9.74 -2.13 3.20
CA MET A 120 -9.91 -2.61 1.84
C MET A 120 -9.51 -4.07 1.81
N VAL A 121 -10.41 -4.93 1.33
CA VAL A 121 -10.18 -6.37 1.24
C VAL A 121 -10.37 -6.87 -0.18
N ALA A 122 -9.61 -7.92 -0.55
CA ALA A 122 -9.69 -8.59 -1.83
C ALA A 122 -9.61 -10.10 -1.65
N ALA A 123 -10.44 -10.83 -2.38
CA ALA A 123 -10.52 -12.27 -2.34
C ALA A 123 -10.73 -12.86 -3.73
N ALA A 124 -10.40 -14.13 -3.92
CA ALA A 124 -10.53 -14.81 -5.21
C ALA A 124 -11.99 -15.22 -5.51
N SER A 125 -12.87 -15.23 -4.51
CA SER A 125 -14.29 -15.54 -4.66
C SER A 125 -15.15 -14.80 -3.62
N ILE A 126 -16.47 -14.84 -3.81
CA ILE A 126 -17.43 -14.27 -2.86
C ILE A 126 -17.41 -15.06 -1.54
N GLU A 127 -17.25 -16.37 -1.62
CA GLU A 127 -17.19 -17.24 -0.46
C GLU A 127 -15.94 -16.95 0.40
N GLU A 128 -14.79 -16.73 -0.24
CA GLU A 128 -13.58 -16.32 0.47
C GLU A 128 -13.75 -14.93 1.07
N LEU A 129 -14.38 -14.00 0.34
CA LEU A 129 -14.65 -12.66 0.86
C LEU A 129 -15.54 -12.71 2.09
N ASP A 130 -16.61 -13.52 2.08
CA ASP A 130 -17.54 -13.70 3.21
C ASP A 130 -16.78 -14.19 4.45
N GLN A 131 -15.91 -15.19 4.28
CA GLN A 131 -15.05 -15.68 5.38
C GLN A 131 -14.13 -14.58 5.93
N VAL A 132 -13.53 -13.76 5.06
CA VAL A 132 -12.68 -12.62 5.47
C VAL A 132 -13.49 -11.60 6.28
N LEU A 133 -14.73 -11.32 5.87
CA LEU A 133 -15.61 -10.40 6.59
C LEU A 133 -15.94 -10.91 7.99
N ASP A 134 -16.22 -12.21 8.11
CA ASP A 134 -16.47 -12.87 9.39
C ASP A 134 -15.21 -12.83 10.28
N ASP A 135 -14.05 -13.19 9.73
CA ASP A 135 -12.77 -13.16 10.45
C ASP A 135 -12.46 -11.76 11.00
N ILE A 136 -12.73 -10.70 10.22
CA ILE A 136 -12.58 -9.31 10.68
C ILE A 136 -13.54 -9.00 11.82
N GLY A 137 -14.78 -9.46 11.72
CA GLY A 137 -15.79 -9.27 12.78
C GLY A 137 -15.44 -9.97 14.09
N LEU A 138 -14.67 -11.06 14.03
CA LEU A 138 -14.24 -11.85 15.20
C LEU A 138 -12.96 -11.33 15.85
N ILE A 139 -12.28 -10.33 15.30
CA ILE A 139 -11.08 -9.74 15.91
C ILE A 139 -11.47 -9.11 17.26
N ASP A 140 -10.73 -9.49 18.30
CA ASP A 140 -10.96 -8.93 19.65
C ASP A 140 -10.85 -7.40 19.65
N GLY A 141 -11.86 -6.75 20.18
CA GLY A 141 -11.99 -5.29 20.20
C GLY A 141 -12.73 -4.69 18.99
N VAL A 142 -13.13 -5.48 18.00
CA VAL A 142 -14.10 -5.04 16.98
C VAL A 142 -15.51 -5.07 17.59
N GLU A 143 -16.15 -3.91 17.65
CA GLU A 143 -17.52 -3.79 18.15
C GLU A 143 -18.57 -3.97 17.06
N ARG A 144 -18.27 -3.46 15.87
CA ARG A 144 -19.17 -3.53 14.72
C ARG A 144 -18.40 -3.40 13.41
N THR A 145 -18.86 -4.14 12.41
CA THR A 145 -18.45 -3.99 11.03
C THR A 145 -19.65 -3.62 10.15
N THR A 146 -19.38 -2.87 9.09
CA THR A 146 -20.32 -2.63 7.99
C THR A 146 -19.56 -2.80 6.69
N SER A 147 -19.94 -3.80 5.90
CA SER A 147 -19.25 -4.14 4.66
C SER A 147 -20.02 -3.72 3.42
N SER A 148 -19.29 -3.43 2.34
CA SER A 148 -19.85 -3.18 1.01
C SER A 148 -18.99 -3.87 -0.03
N ILE A 149 -19.59 -4.73 -0.84
CA ILE A 149 -18.91 -5.41 -1.95
C ILE A 149 -18.86 -4.47 -3.14
N ILE A 150 -17.69 -4.33 -3.77
CA ILE A 150 -17.48 -3.52 -4.97
C ILE A 150 -17.97 -4.31 -6.17
N LEU A 151 -19.09 -3.90 -6.74
CA LEU A 151 -19.66 -4.57 -7.92
C LEU A 151 -18.96 -4.15 -9.22
N SER A 152 -18.48 -2.91 -9.29
CA SER A 152 -17.72 -2.41 -10.45
C SER A 152 -16.96 -1.13 -10.11
N THR A 153 -15.76 -0.99 -10.66
CA THR A 153 -15.00 0.26 -10.64
C THR A 153 -15.31 1.05 -11.90
N ARG A 154 -15.62 2.34 -11.78
CA ARG A 154 -16.06 3.20 -12.89
C ARG A 154 -14.96 4.10 -13.45
N ILE A 155 -13.87 4.34 -12.69
CA ILE A 155 -12.71 5.18 -13.03
C ILE A 155 -11.44 4.50 -12.50
#